data_e3b838c33560d39c43d2a6c5f62adae0
#
_entry.id   e3b838c33560d39c43d2a6c5f62adae0
#
_cell.length_a   1.000
_cell.length_b   1.000
_cell.length_c   1.000
_cell.angle_alpha   90.00
_cell.angle_beta   90.00
_cell.angle_gamma   90.00
#
_symmetry.space_group_name_H-M   'P 1'
#
loop_
_entity.id
_entity.type
_entity.pdbx_description
1 polymer ?
#
loop_
_entity_poly.entity_id
_entity_poly.type
_entity_poly.pdbx_seq_one_letter_code
_entity_poly.pdbx_strand_id
1 'polypeptide(L)'
;EPGQVVVYAAEPSPAPSSIQTTTPSETITPVAQIETTPTPGPLVAQNQEKRIQINRANGAPTMDGRLDENIWLQAAVVDDLHQISPTEYAEPTEHTRVYLLYTDDALYVGVELLYEAPNQITAKVLRQGAMLFGDDMFAVILDPFHDRRSGYRFEVNANGIRSDLLFQNTNQRQQNWDGIWQAAAARNEQGWTAEMRIPFKTLSFDPRNDSWGINFQRTIRRRNEEILWRGWRRTEGLRRPIYAGRMTGLNNLSQGLGLETRPSTIVGWRTTPANT
;
A
#
# COMPACT_ATOMS: atom_id res chain seq x y z
N GLU A 1 6.50 -41.85 57.02
CA GLU A 1 5.74 -41.13 58.09
C GLU A 1 4.87 -40.07 57.42
N PRO A 2 3.55 -40.02 57.71
CA PRO A 2 2.65 -39.07 57.05
C PRO A 2 2.50 -37.78 57.84
N GLY A 3 2.62 -36.64 57.16
CA GLY A 3 2.42 -35.33 57.74
C GLY A 3 0.95 -35.00 58.01
N GLN A 4 0.68 -34.52 59.20
CA GLN A 4 -0.63 -34.11 59.73
C GLN A 4 -1.13 -32.83 59.02
N VAL A 5 -2.42 -32.87 58.64
CA VAL A 5 -3.19 -31.70 58.23
C VAL A 5 -3.87 -31.11 59.48
N VAL A 6 -3.63 -29.84 59.77
CA VAL A 6 -4.30 -29.10 60.83
C VAL A 6 -5.42 -28.25 60.21
N VAL A 7 -6.66 -28.52 60.60
CA VAL A 7 -7.85 -27.76 60.22
C VAL A 7 -8.16 -26.77 61.35
N TYR A 8 -8.20 -25.48 61.05
CA TYR A 8 -8.70 -24.44 61.96
C TYR A 8 -10.19 -24.17 61.69
N ALA A 9 -11.00 -24.32 62.78
CA ALA A 9 -12.40 -23.92 62.75
C ALA A 9 -12.52 -22.41 62.98
N ALA A 10 -13.39 -21.74 62.21
CA ALA A 10 -13.72 -20.33 62.38
C ALA A 10 -14.85 -20.15 63.43
N GLU A 11 -14.64 -19.18 64.29
CA GLU A 11 -15.61 -18.75 65.28
C GLU A 11 -16.68 -17.82 64.64
N PRO A 12 -17.93 -17.79 65.21
CA PRO A 12 -19.01 -16.97 64.68
C PRO A 12 -18.92 -15.51 65.15
N SER A 13 -19.13 -14.57 64.28
CA SER A 13 -19.17 -13.12 64.46
C SER A 13 -20.53 -12.69 65.04
N PRO A 14 -20.58 -11.70 66.00
CA PRO A 14 -21.82 -11.23 66.59
C PRO A 14 -22.60 -10.27 65.67
N ALA A 15 -23.96 -10.31 65.87
CA ALA A 15 -24.90 -9.49 65.11
C ALA A 15 -24.80 -7.98 65.46
N PRO A 16 -25.05 -7.08 64.55
CA PRO A 16 -25.02 -5.63 64.77
C PRO A 16 -26.43 -5.14 65.28
N SER A 17 -26.34 -4.23 66.21
CA SER A 17 -27.46 -3.48 66.79
C SER A 17 -28.03 -2.45 65.85
N SER A 18 -29.36 -2.30 65.84
CA SER A 18 -30.13 -1.34 65.08
C SER A 18 -29.88 0.11 65.54
N ILE A 19 -29.44 0.95 64.67
CA ILE A 19 -29.42 2.43 64.81
C ILE A 19 -30.41 3.01 63.81
N GLN A 20 -31.43 3.70 64.34
CA GLN A 20 -32.34 4.53 63.53
C GLN A 20 -31.58 5.80 63.10
N THR A 21 -31.56 6.10 61.83
CA THR A 21 -31.05 7.38 61.35
C THR A 21 -32.08 8.05 60.43
N THR A 22 -32.43 9.26 60.83
CA THR A 22 -33.31 10.21 60.14
C THR A 22 -32.78 10.60 58.79
N THR A 23 -33.66 10.60 57.79
CA THR A 23 -33.39 10.98 56.38
C THR A 23 -33.37 12.51 56.21
N PRO A 24 -32.38 13.09 55.55
CA PRO A 24 -32.55 14.32 54.79
C PRO A 24 -32.81 13.98 53.32
N SER A 25 -33.85 14.56 52.76
CA SER A 25 -34.21 14.46 51.36
C SER A 25 -33.21 15.31 50.52
N GLU A 26 -32.23 14.68 49.95
CA GLU A 26 -31.40 15.33 48.91
C GLU A 26 -31.99 15.07 47.52
N THR A 27 -32.34 16.15 46.84
CA THR A 27 -32.76 16.17 45.45
C THR A 27 -31.62 15.71 44.58
N ILE A 28 -31.67 14.50 44.06
CA ILE A 28 -30.67 13.97 43.13
C ILE A 28 -30.96 14.59 41.75
N THR A 29 -30.11 15.53 41.32
CA THR A 29 -30.04 15.99 39.95
C THR A 29 -29.57 14.83 39.06
N PRO A 30 -30.23 14.48 37.97
CA PRO A 30 -29.76 13.41 37.10
C PRO A 30 -28.41 13.78 36.51
N VAL A 31 -27.37 13.04 36.86
CA VAL A 31 -26.08 13.08 36.16
C VAL A 31 -26.35 12.58 34.77
N ALA A 32 -26.16 13.46 33.78
CA ALA A 32 -26.20 13.09 32.37
C ALA A 32 -25.21 11.91 32.15
N GLN A 33 -25.74 10.75 31.80
CA GLN A 33 -24.95 9.64 31.33
C GLN A 33 -24.27 10.11 30.03
N ILE A 34 -22.98 10.31 30.11
CA ILE A 34 -22.14 10.45 28.89
C ILE A 34 -22.19 9.07 28.24
N GLU A 35 -23.02 8.93 27.21
CA GLU A 35 -22.95 7.79 26.31
C GLU A 35 -21.55 7.79 25.68
N THR A 36 -20.64 7.02 26.25
CA THR A 36 -19.38 6.72 25.60
C THR A 36 -19.71 5.84 24.40
N THR A 37 -19.75 6.46 23.23
CA THR A 37 -19.77 5.70 21.98
C THR A 37 -18.61 4.70 22.05
N PRO A 38 -18.86 3.41 21.89
CA PRO A 38 -17.79 2.41 21.97
C PRO A 38 -16.74 2.74 20.91
N THR A 39 -15.49 2.87 21.33
CA THR A 39 -14.36 2.99 20.40
C THR A 39 -14.43 1.81 19.44
N PRO A 40 -14.47 2.03 18.11
CA PRO A 40 -14.52 0.92 17.16
C PRO A 40 -13.36 -0.04 17.43
N GLY A 41 -13.68 -1.33 17.48
CA GLY A 41 -12.65 -2.36 17.65
C GLY A 41 -11.62 -2.31 16.49
N PRO A 42 -10.43 -2.91 16.64
CA PRO A 42 -9.33 -2.83 15.67
C PRO A 42 -9.75 -3.16 14.23
N LEU A 43 -10.62 -4.13 14.03
CA LEU A 43 -11.11 -4.53 12.70
C LEU A 43 -11.97 -3.46 12.00
N VAL A 44 -12.74 -2.69 12.77
CA VAL A 44 -13.58 -1.61 12.23
C VAL A 44 -12.71 -0.40 11.85
N ALA A 45 -11.72 -0.08 12.68
CA ALA A 45 -10.75 0.98 12.36
C ALA A 45 -9.92 0.65 11.12
N GLN A 46 -9.55 -0.62 10.92
CA GLN A 46 -8.80 -1.11 9.76
C GLN A 46 -9.58 -1.01 8.44
N ASN A 47 -10.91 -1.11 8.46
CA ASN A 47 -11.75 -0.97 7.28
C ASN A 47 -12.08 0.48 6.90
N GLN A 48 -11.66 1.47 7.67
CA GLN A 48 -11.84 2.87 7.29
C GLN A 48 -11.02 3.21 6.04
N GLU A 49 -11.57 4.10 5.20
CA GLU A 49 -10.87 4.58 4.01
C GLU A 49 -9.59 5.32 4.41
N LYS A 50 -8.44 4.77 4.04
CA LYS A 50 -7.15 5.45 4.23
C LYS A 50 -7.01 6.59 3.23
N ARG A 51 -6.40 7.68 3.66
CA ARG A 51 -6.20 8.89 2.85
C ARG A 51 -4.78 9.37 2.96
N ILE A 52 -4.24 9.84 1.85
CA ILE A 52 -2.94 10.50 1.77
C ILE A 52 -3.08 11.78 0.96
N GLN A 53 -2.57 12.86 1.47
CA GLN A 53 -2.44 14.11 0.73
C GLN A 53 -1.00 14.25 0.26
N ILE A 54 -0.82 14.44 -1.04
CA ILE A 54 0.50 14.61 -1.65
C ILE A 54 0.72 16.06 -2.07
N ASN A 55 1.99 16.44 -2.14
CA ASN A 55 2.39 17.80 -2.47
C ASN A 55 3.10 17.86 -3.82
N ARG A 56 2.95 18.98 -4.51
CA ARG A 56 3.73 19.30 -5.70
C ARG A 56 5.14 19.67 -5.27
N ALA A 57 6.13 19.03 -5.89
CA ALA A 57 7.53 19.32 -5.66
C ALA A 57 8.08 20.29 -6.71
N ASN A 58 9.08 21.08 -6.33
CA ASN A 58 9.76 22.04 -7.20
C ASN A 58 10.94 21.41 -7.95
N GLY A 59 10.76 20.27 -8.55
CA GLY A 59 11.78 19.52 -9.28
C GLY A 59 11.46 18.03 -9.30
N ALA A 60 12.27 17.27 -9.99
CA ALA A 60 12.14 15.84 -10.13
C ALA A 60 13.32 15.13 -9.45
N PRO A 61 13.12 13.97 -8.80
CA PRO A 61 14.23 13.16 -8.33
C PRO A 61 14.98 12.54 -9.53
N THR A 62 16.24 12.17 -9.30
CA THR A 62 17.03 11.38 -10.23
C THR A 62 16.60 9.93 -10.16
N MET A 63 16.27 9.33 -11.29
CA MET A 63 15.77 7.94 -11.31
C MET A 63 16.94 6.94 -11.30
N ASP A 64 17.59 6.76 -10.14
CA ASP A 64 18.74 5.85 -9.97
C ASP A 64 18.46 4.71 -8.97
N GLY A 65 17.27 4.71 -8.37
CA GLY A 65 16.82 3.72 -7.39
C GLY A 65 17.17 4.05 -5.95
N ARG A 66 17.70 5.23 -5.69
CA ARG A 66 18.08 5.70 -4.35
C ARG A 66 17.16 6.82 -3.90
N LEU A 67 16.93 6.94 -2.61
CA LEU A 67 16.09 7.97 -2.01
C LEU A 67 16.95 8.95 -1.19
N ASP A 68 18.11 9.31 -1.70
CA ASP A 68 19.08 10.13 -0.98
C ASP A 68 19.01 11.64 -1.32
N GLU A 69 18.18 12.03 -2.30
CA GLU A 69 18.01 13.44 -2.62
C GLU A 69 17.06 14.14 -1.64
N ASN A 70 17.37 15.42 -1.36
CA ASN A 70 16.58 16.27 -0.45
C ASN A 70 15.11 16.43 -0.88
N ILE A 71 14.77 16.18 -2.15
CA ILE A 71 13.40 16.29 -2.63
C ILE A 71 12.46 15.29 -1.95
N TRP A 72 12.96 14.11 -1.57
CA TRP A 72 12.19 13.09 -0.87
C TRP A 72 11.78 13.50 0.54
N LEU A 73 12.44 14.50 1.14
CA LEU A 73 12.03 15.09 2.42
C LEU A 73 10.69 15.85 2.35
N GLN A 74 10.25 16.21 1.13
CA GLN A 74 8.98 16.90 0.90
C GLN A 74 7.84 15.89 0.58
N ALA A 75 8.16 14.62 0.43
CA ALA A 75 7.21 13.60 0.06
C ALA A 75 6.23 13.31 1.20
N ALA A 76 4.99 13.00 0.83
CA ALA A 76 4.05 12.38 1.75
C ALA A 76 4.46 10.92 2.00
N VAL A 77 4.32 10.45 3.24
CA VAL A 77 4.82 9.14 3.66
C VAL A 77 3.69 8.21 4.05
N VAL A 78 3.78 6.96 3.61
CA VAL A 78 2.93 5.85 4.02
C VAL A 78 3.83 4.74 4.56
N ASP A 79 3.59 4.31 5.80
CA ASP A 79 4.37 3.25 6.47
C ASP A 79 3.50 2.27 7.28
N ASP A 80 2.19 2.43 7.22
CA ASP A 80 1.21 1.63 7.95
C ASP A 80 0.58 0.52 7.09
N LEU A 81 1.41 -0.27 6.42
CA LEU A 81 1.01 -1.43 5.65
C LEU A 81 0.82 -2.65 6.55
N HIS A 82 -0.06 -3.59 6.15
CA HIS A 82 -0.36 -4.82 6.89
C HIS A 82 -0.37 -6.02 5.95
N GLN A 83 -0.25 -7.22 6.53
CA GLN A 83 -0.31 -8.46 5.78
C GLN A 83 -1.72 -8.76 5.25
N ILE A 84 -1.77 -9.31 4.05
CA ILE A 84 -2.91 -10.03 3.52
C ILE A 84 -2.63 -11.54 3.52
N SER A 85 -1.37 -11.94 3.44
CA SER A 85 -0.90 -13.32 3.46
C SER A 85 0.47 -13.37 4.14
N PRO A 86 0.80 -14.38 4.96
CA PRO A 86 -0.02 -15.56 5.29
C PRO A 86 -1.18 -15.29 6.26
N THR A 87 -1.11 -14.22 7.03
CA THR A 87 -2.09 -13.90 8.06
C THR A 87 -2.76 -12.56 7.78
N GLU A 88 -4.08 -12.57 7.55
CA GLU A 88 -4.84 -11.35 7.31
C GLU A 88 -4.75 -10.39 8.50
N TYR A 89 -4.51 -9.11 8.23
CA TYR A 89 -4.40 -8.00 9.21
C TYR A 89 -3.18 -8.06 10.15
N ALA A 90 -2.28 -9.02 9.97
CA ALA A 90 -1.09 -9.07 10.81
C ALA A 90 -0.11 -7.94 10.47
N GLU A 91 0.75 -7.63 11.45
CA GLU A 91 1.88 -6.73 11.22
C GLU A 91 2.85 -7.34 10.21
N PRO A 92 3.47 -6.54 9.35
CA PRO A 92 4.48 -7.01 8.41
C PRO A 92 5.70 -7.56 9.15
N THR A 93 6.31 -8.62 8.61
CA THR A 93 7.59 -9.12 9.16
C THR A 93 8.77 -8.22 8.81
N GLU A 94 8.63 -7.40 7.78
CA GLU A 94 9.66 -6.49 7.28
C GLU A 94 9.02 -5.12 7.00
N HIS A 95 9.64 -4.07 7.46
CA HIS A 95 9.10 -2.73 7.31
C HIS A 95 9.16 -2.21 5.87
N THR A 96 8.13 -1.45 5.49
CA THR A 96 8.01 -0.80 4.18
C THR A 96 7.61 0.64 4.39
N ARG A 97 8.29 1.56 3.70
CA ARG A 97 7.93 2.97 3.71
C ARG A 97 7.83 3.47 2.29
N VAL A 98 6.70 4.10 1.97
CA VAL A 98 6.40 4.63 0.64
C VAL A 98 6.39 6.15 0.69
N TYR A 99 7.04 6.78 -0.26
CA TYR A 99 7.18 8.23 -0.43
C TYR A 99 6.45 8.66 -1.69
N LEU A 100 5.65 9.72 -1.61
CA LEU A 100 4.83 10.21 -2.71
C LEU A 100 5.01 11.71 -2.89
N LEU A 101 5.32 12.11 -4.10
CA LEU A 101 5.30 13.50 -4.55
C LEU A 101 4.93 13.57 -6.03
N TYR A 102 4.63 14.74 -6.54
CA TYR A 102 4.39 14.92 -7.96
C TYR A 102 4.97 16.26 -8.47
N THR A 103 5.22 16.30 -9.77
CA THR A 103 5.58 17.53 -10.52
C THR A 103 4.46 17.87 -11.50
N ASP A 104 4.69 18.79 -12.42
CA ASP A 104 3.73 19.12 -13.48
C ASP A 104 3.45 17.95 -14.43
N ASP A 105 4.40 17.05 -14.61
CA ASP A 105 4.38 16.00 -15.63
C ASP A 105 4.30 14.58 -15.10
N ALA A 106 4.58 14.32 -13.83
CA ALA A 106 4.62 12.96 -13.32
C ALA A 106 4.31 12.84 -11.84
N LEU A 107 3.74 11.69 -11.47
CA LEU A 107 3.74 11.16 -10.12
C LEU A 107 5.05 10.41 -9.88
N TYR A 108 5.67 10.64 -8.73
CA TYR A 108 6.86 9.92 -8.26
C TYR A 108 6.52 9.13 -7.02
N VAL A 109 6.94 7.88 -7.02
CA VAL A 109 6.79 6.95 -5.90
C VAL A 109 8.17 6.44 -5.55
N GLY A 110 8.66 6.79 -4.37
CA GLY A 110 9.84 6.20 -3.76
C GLY A 110 9.42 5.12 -2.77
N VAL A 111 10.22 4.07 -2.62
CA VAL A 111 9.94 3.05 -1.60
C VAL A 111 11.22 2.51 -0.97
N GLU A 112 11.21 2.42 0.35
CA GLU A 112 12.18 1.69 1.15
C GLU A 112 11.57 0.35 1.56
N LEU A 113 12.28 -0.73 1.25
CA LEU A 113 11.87 -2.10 1.54
C LEU A 113 12.96 -2.76 2.39
N LEU A 114 12.80 -2.63 3.71
CA LEU A 114 13.76 -3.16 4.66
C LEU A 114 13.72 -4.68 4.70
N TYR A 115 14.85 -5.29 4.99
CA TYR A 115 15.04 -6.73 5.12
C TYR A 115 15.97 -7.05 6.29
N GLU A 116 15.56 -7.96 7.15
CA GLU A 116 16.43 -8.54 8.17
C GLU A 116 17.65 -9.25 7.57
N ALA A 117 17.45 -9.88 6.40
CA ALA A 117 18.50 -10.61 5.67
C ALA A 117 18.54 -10.17 4.19
N PRO A 118 19.19 -9.04 3.85
CA PRO A 118 19.17 -8.48 2.48
C PRO A 118 19.80 -9.40 1.42
N ASN A 119 20.68 -10.32 1.83
CA ASN A 119 21.26 -11.32 0.95
C ASN A 119 20.27 -12.41 0.49
N GLN A 120 19.07 -12.47 1.09
CA GLN A 120 18.00 -13.40 0.72
C GLN A 120 16.92 -12.77 -0.18
N ILE A 121 17.12 -11.54 -0.64
CA ILE A 121 16.23 -10.90 -1.59
C ILE A 121 16.18 -11.71 -2.88
N THR A 122 14.97 -12.13 -3.26
CA THR A 122 14.72 -12.93 -4.45
C THR A 122 14.36 -12.02 -5.63
N ALA A 123 15.22 -11.95 -6.64
CA ALA A 123 14.94 -11.23 -7.88
C ALA A 123 15.62 -11.97 -9.03
N LYS A 124 14.86 -12.82 -9.72
CA LYS A 124 15.33 -13.72 -10.78
C LYS A 124 14.94 -13.23 -12.17
N VAL A 125 13.87 -12.47 -12.26
CA VAL A 125 13.38 -11.92 -13.53
C VAL A 125 14.31 -10.77 -13.96
N LEU A 126 14.81 -10.86 -15.20
CA LEU A 126 15.73 -9.89 -15.79
C LEU A 126 15.19 -9.26 -17.10
N ARG A 127 14.02 -9.71 -17.58
CA ARG A 127 13.41 -9.22 -18.81
C ARG A 127 12.31 -8.20 -18.48
N GLN A 128 12.43 -6.99 -19.03
CA GLN A 128 11.40 -5.94 -18.93
C GLN A 128 10.04 -6.43 -19.46
N GLY A 129 8.96 -6.03 -18.80
CA GLY A 129 7.60 -6.43 -19.14
C GLY A 129 7.23 -7.86 -18.76
N ALA A 130 8.15 -8.66 -18.18
CA ALA A 130 7.83 -10.00 -17.70
C ALA A 130 7.08 -9.94 -16.35
N MET A 131 6.26 -10.96 -16.10
CA MET A 131 5.55 -11.10 -14.83
C MET A 131 6.53 -11.31 -13.66
N LEU A 132 6.35 -10.60 -12.55
CA LEU A 132 7.25 -10.58 -11.40
C LEU A 132 6.80 -11.50 -10.26
N PHE A 133 5.85 -12.41 -10.46
CA PHE A 133 5.25 -13.24 -9.40
C PHE A 133 6.24 -14.11 -8.60
N GLY A 134 7.40 -14.38 -9.16
CA GLY A 134 8.44 -15.18 -8.50
C GLY A 134 9.44 -14.39 -7.67
N ASP A 135 9.36 -13.07 -7.71
CA ASP A 135 10.35 -12.15 -7.15
C ASP A 135 9.82 -11.37 -5.93
N ASP A 136 10.74 -10.87 -5.14
CA ASP A 136 10.47 -9.76 -4.25
C ASP A 136 10.15 -8.53 -5.10
N MET A 137 8.98 -7.97 -4.90
CA MET A 137 8.49 -6.87 -5.72
C MET A 137 7.70 -5.85 -4.89
N PHE A 138 7.66 -4.64 -5.42
CA PHE A 138 6.74 -3.59 -5.01
C PHE A 138 5.81 -3.24 -6.15
N ALA A 139 4.55 -2.98 -5.83
CA ALA A 139 3.54 -2.61 -6.81
C ALA A 139 2.69 -1.43 -6.33
N VAL A 140 2.33 -0.57 -7.26
CA VAL A 140 1.38 0.52 -7.10
C VAL A 140 0.17 0.27 -7.97
N ILE A 141 -1.01 0.48 -7.44
CA ILE A 141 -2.24 0.58 -8.20
C ILE A 141 -2.73 2.02 -8.18
N LEU A 142 -3.16 2.52 -9.34
CA LEU A 142 -3.76 3.84 -9.49
C LEU A 142 -5.14 3.70 -10.15
N ASP A 143 -6.14 4.34 -9.57
CA ASP A 143 -7.47 4.54 -10.15
C ASP A 143 -7.70 6.05 -10.34
N PRO A 144 -7.26 6.63 -11.49
CA PRO A 144 -7.30 8.07 -11.72
C PRO A 144 -8.70 8.62 -12.01
N PHE A 145 -9.64 7.76 -12.36
CA PHE A 145 -11.05 8.13 -12.49
C PHE A 145 -11.80 8.06 -11.17
N HIS A 146 -11.22 7.39 -10.18
CA HIS A 146 -11.84 7.08 -8.90
C HIS A 146 -13.20 6.36 -9.08
N ASP A 147 -13.30 5.54 -10.14
CA ASP A 147 -14.49 4.75 -10.45
C ASP A 147 -14.57 3.45 -9.65
N ARG A 148 -13.48 3.09 -8.92
CA ARG A 148 -13.31 1.91 -8.10
C ARG A 148 -13.45 0.59 -8.86
N ARG A 149 -13.30 0.62 -10.18
CA ARG A 149 -13.48 -0.53 -11.09
C ARG A 149 -12.32 -0.74 -12.02
N SER A 150 -11.69 0.35 -12.43
CA SER A 150 -10.60 0.35 -13.41
C SER A 150 -9.33 0.91 -12.79
N GLY A 151 -8.17 0.61 -13.35
CA GLY A 151 -6.92 1.17 -12.85
C GLY A 151 -5.70 0.64 -13.57
N TYR A 152 -4.60 1.26 -13.23
CA TYR A 152 -3.26 0.93 -13.70
C TYR A 152 -2.49 0.28 -12.57
N ARG A 153 -1.73 -0.75 -12.88
CA ARG A 153 -0.80 -1.38 -11.96
C ARG A 153 0.60 -1.27 -12.50
N PHE A 154 1.51 -0.80 -11.68
CA PHE A 154 2.93 -0.65 -11.96
C PHE A 154 3.71 -1.48 -10.95
N GLU A 155 4.63 -2.31 -11.41
CA GLU A 155 5.42 -3.22 -10.59
C GLU A 155 6.91 -3.06 -10.86
N VAL A 156 7.72 -3.20 -9.81
CA VAL A 156 9.18 -3.24 -9.91
C VAL A 156 9.73 -4.31 -8.97
N ASN A 157 10.76 -5.04 -9.40
CA ASN A 157 11.51 -5.97 -8.55
C ASN A 157 12.84 -5.34 -8.08
N ALA A 158 13.56 -6.02 -7.21
CA ALA A 158 14.82 -5.55 -6.65
C ALA A 158 16.00 -5.49 -7.67
N ASN A 159 15.78 -5.85 -8.94
CA ASN A 159 16.71 -5.63 -10.05
C ASN A 159 16.32 -4.43 -10.92
N GLY A 160 15.28 -3.66 -10.55
CA GLY A 160 14.77 -2.56 -11.36
C GLY A 160 13.99 -3.00 -12.60
N ILE A 161 13.62 -4.28 -12.69
CA ILE A 161 12.76 -4.79 -13.77
C ILE A 161 11.34 -4.37 -13.49
N ARG A 162 10.72 -3.72 -14.47
CA ARG A 162 9.36 -3.21 -14.38
C ARG A 162 8.37 -4.05 -15.17
N SER A 163 7.14 -4.09 -14.70
CA SER A 163 5.98 -4.67 -15.37
C SER A 163 4.78 -3.79 -15.12
N ASP A 164 3.88 -3.70 -16.06
CA ASP A 164 2.68 -2.91 -15.96
C ASP A 164 1.46 -3.63 -16.50
N LEU A 165 0.30 -3.14 -16.13
CA LEU A 165 -0.97 -3.77 -16.43
C LEU A 165 -2.09 -2.73 -16.33
N LEU A 166 -2.94 -2.67 -17.34
CA LEU A 166 -4.24 -2.00 -17.28
C LEU A 166 -5.32 -3.04 -16.97
N PHE A 167 -6.19 -2.73 -16.02
CA PHE A 167 -7.37 -3.55 -15.77
C PHE A 167 -8.64 -2.71 -15.83
N GLN A 168 -9.69 -3.33 -16.37
CA GLN A 168 -11.01 -2.74 -16.50
C GLN A 168 -12.04 -3.68 -15.86
N ASN A 169 -13.06 -3.10 -15.25
CA ASN A 169 -14.13 -3.86 -14.59
C ASN A 169 -13.62 -4.96 -13.64
N THR A 170 -12.54 -4.66 -12.90
CA THR A 170 -11.95 -5.49 -11.84
C THR A 170 -11.27 -6.78 -12.34
N ASN A 171 -11.76 -7.42 -13.40
CA ASN A 171 -11.31 -8.75 -13.83
C ASN A 171 -10.72 -8.80 -15.25
N GLN A 172 -10.96 -7.80 -16.08
CA GLN A 172 -10.46 -7.76 -17.45
C GLN A 172 -9.06 -7.15 -17.47
N ARG A 173 -8.04 -7.99 -17.57
CA ARG A 173 -6.65 -7.56 -17.68
C ARG A 173 -6.31 -7.34 -19.14
N GLN A 174 -5.84 -6.15 -19.46
CA GLN A 174 -5.25 -5.84 -20.76
C GLN A 174 -3.72 -6.02 -20.66
N GLN A 175 -3.25 -7.22 -20.89
CA GLN A 175 -1.83 -7.58 -20.79
C GLN A 175 -0.97 -6.94 -21.88
N ASN A 176 -1.59 -6.48 -22.97
CA ASN A 176 -0.88 -5.82 -24.08
C ASN A 176 -0.76 -4.30 -23.90
N TRP A 177 -1.29 -3.76 -22.78
CA TRP A 177 -1.05 -2.38 -22.43
C TRP A 177 0.41 -2.23 -21.96
N ASP A 178 1.14 -1.30 -22.54
CA ASP A 178 2.55 -1.01 -22.25
C ASP A 178 2.67 0.49 -22.07
N GLY A 179 2.74 0.93 -20.84
CA GLY A 179 2.83 2.34 -20.49
C GLY A 179 4.24 2.90 -20.60
N ILE A 180 4.34 4.19 -20.92
CA ILE A 180 5.63 4.89 -20.88
C ILE A 180 5.87 5.40 -19.47
N TRP A 181 6.66 4.69 -18.69
CA TRP A 181 7.06 5.05 -17.34
C TRP A 181 8.47 4.54 -17.03
N GLN A 182 9.03 4.97 -15.93
CA GLN A 182 10.39 4.63 -15.52
C GLN A 182 10.38 4.03 -14.12
N ALA A 183 11.29 3.09 -13.88
CA ALA A 183 11.61 2.59 -12.56
C ALA A 183 13.10 2.30 -12.47
N ALA A 184 13.65 2.52 -11.29
CA ALA A 184 14.99 2.13 -10.91
C ALA A 184 14.94 1.50 -9.53
N ALA A 185 15.88 0.61 -9.23
CA ALA A 185 16.03 0.01 -7.91
C ALA A 185 17.50 -0.14 -7.53
N ALA A 186 17.79 0.00 -6.26
CA ALA A 186 19.12 -0.17 -5.69
C ALA A 186 19.06 -1.04 -4.45
N ARG A 187 20.02 -1.97 -4.30
CA ARG A 187 20.19 -2.77 -3.07
C ARG A 187 21.16 -2.08 -2.13
N ASN A 188 20.90 -2.19 -0.84
CA ASN A 188 21.75 -1.67 0.21
C ASN A 188 21.85 -2.67 1.38
N GLU A 189 22.57 -2.31 2.42
CA GLU A 189 22.78 -3.16 3.61
C GLU A 189 21.50 -3.39 4.43
N GLN A 190 20.46 -2.58 4.22
CA GLN A 190 19.19 -2.66 4.95
C GLN A 190 18.08 -3.32 4.13
N GLY A 191 18.30 -3.59 2.83
CA GLY A 191 17.29 -4.15 1.93
C GLY A 191 17.44 -3.65 0.50
N TRP A 192 16.41 -3.01 -0.01
CA TRP A 192 16.44 -2.37 -1.31
C TRP A 192 15.50 -1.17 -1.36
N THR A 193 15.77 -0.26 -2.26
CA THR A 193 14.96 0.91 -2.54
C THR A 193 14.54 0.90 -4.00
N ALA A 194 13.45 1.54 -4.31
CA ALA A 194 13.04 1.74 -5.69
C ALA A 194 12.38 3.10 -5.87
N GLU A 195 12.48 3.59 -7.09
CA GLU A 195 11.83 4.79 -7.56
C GLU A 195 11.01 4.48 -8.81
N MET A 196 9.83 5.07 -8.88
CA MET A 196 8.93 4.98 -10.01
C MET A 196 8.54 6.39 -10.46
N ARG A 197 8.75 6.71 -11.72
CA ARG A 197 8.25 7.92 -12.37
C ARG A 197 7.12 7.54 -13.31
N ILE A 198 5.91 7.99 -13.01
CA ILE A 198 4.70 7.69 -13.78
C ILE A 198 4.20 8.99 -14.41
N PRO A 199 4.51 9.26 -15.69
CA PRO A 199 4.08 10.48 -16.36
C PRO A 199 2.55 10.55 -16.46
N PHE A 200 1.97 11.71 -16.22
CA PHE A 200 0.52 11.89 -16.33
C PHE A 200 0.01 11.62 -17.74
N LYS A 201 0.81 11.88 -18.77
CA LYS A 201 0.49 11.54 -20.17
C LYS A 201 0.34 10.04 -20.44
N THR A 202 0.86 9.18 -19.57
CA THR A 202 0.71 7.72 -19.66
C THR A 202 -0.67 7.26 -19.17
N LEU A 203 -1.33 8.08 -18.36
CA LEU A 203 -2.59 7.76 -17.69
C LEU A 203 -3.74 8.48 -18.37
N SER A 204 -4.89 7.82 -18.46
CA SER A 204 -6.15 8.49 -18.72
C SER A 204 -6.80 8.83 -17.38
N PHE A 205 -7.23 10.07 -17.20
CA PHE A 205 -7.88 10.56 -15.98
C PHE A 205 -8.85 11.69 -16.29
N ASP A 206 -9.76 12.01 -15.38
CA ASP A 206 -10.56 13.22 -15.46
C ASP A 206 -9.81 14.37 -14.79
N PRO A 207 -9.41 15.43 -15.51
CA PRO A 207 -8.68 16.56 -14.94
C PRO A 207 -9.46 17.34 -13.86
N ARG A 208 -10.77 17.11 -13.76
CA ARG A 208 -11.64 17.73 -12.75
C ARG A 208 -11.60 16.97 -11.43
N ASN A 209 -11.11 15.72 -11.43
CA ASN A 209 -10.98 14.94 -10.22
C ASN A 209 -9.78 15.44 -9.40
N ASP A 210 -10.03 15.81 -8.16
CA ASP A 210 -9.04 16.23 -7.17
C ASP A 210 -8.49 15.05 -6.34
N SER A 211 -9.00 13.84 -6.59
CA SER A 211 -8.65 12.65 -5.84
C SER A 211 -8.62 11.40 -6.71
N TRP A 212 -7.61 10.56 -6.49
CA TRP A 212 -7.42 9.27 -7.15
C TRP A 212 -7.46 8.13 -6.14
N GLY A 213 -7.90 6.96 -6.58
CA GLY A 213 -7.67 5.74 -5.82
C GLY A 213 -6.20 5.33 -5.91
N ILE A 214 -5.62 4.93 -4.78
CA ILE A 214 -4.23 4.45 -4.72
C ILE A 214 -4.10 3.31 -3.71
N ASN A 215 -3.27 2.32 -4.03
CA ASN A 215 -2.89 1.27 -3.09
C ASN A 215 -1.47 0.77 -3.39
N PHE A 216 -0.87 0.14 -2.41
CA PHE A 216 0.49 -0.38 -2.49
C PHE A 216 0.50 -1.85 -2.09
N GLN A 217 1.38 -2.61 -2.74
CA GLN A 217 1.65 -4.02 -2.39
C GLN A 217 3.16 -4.24 -2.37
N ARG A 218 3.62 -4.93 -1.33
CA ARG A 218 4.93 -5.56 -1.30
C ARG A 218 4.77 -7.07 -1.25
N THR A 219 5.61 -7.79 -1.96
CA THR A 219 5.74 -9.25 -1.88
C THR A 219 7.12 -9.61 -1.36
N ILE A 220 7.18 -10.42 -0.30
CA ILE A 220 8.40 -10.99 0.27
C ILE A 220 8.40 -12.49 -0.02
N ARG A 221 9.11 -12.92 -1.08
CA ARG A 221 9.02 -14.28 -1.60
C ARG A 221 9.53 -15.35 -0.62
N ARG A 222 10.62 -15.08 0.07
CA ARG A 222 11.18 -16.02 1.06
C ARG A 222 10.20 -16.37 2.19
N ARG A 223 9.24 -15.50 2.47
CA ARG A 223 8.22 -15.69 3.52
C ARG A 223 6.83 -15.99 2.95
N ASN A 224 6.65 -16.01 1.63
CA ASN A 224 5.34 -16.04 0.97
C ASN A 224 4.38 -14.98 1.54
N GLU A 225 4.92 -13.82 1.88
CA GLU A 225 4.21 -12.73 2.50
C GLU A 225 3.81 -11.69 1.46
N GLU A 226 2.54 -11.29 1.53
CA GLU A 226 2.00 -10.15 0.79
C GLU A 226 1.50 -9.11 1.78
N ILE A 227 1.89 -7.87 1.57
CA ILE A 227 1.62 -6.73 2.44
C ILE A 227 0.94 -5.66 1.60
N LEU A 228 -0.15 -5.08 2.09
CA LEU A 228 -0.87 -4.00 1.43
C LEU A 228 -1.06 -2.81 2.37
N TRP A 229 -1.23 -1.64 1.78
CA TRP A 229 -1.66 -0.45 2.52
C TRP A 229 -3.12 -0.54 2.95
N ARG A 230 -4.02 -1.09 2.06
CA ARG A 230 -5.44 -1.31 2.35
C ARG A 230 -5.96 -2.54 1.61
N GLY A 231 -7.06 -3.15 2.13
CA GLY A 231 -7.63 -4.35 1.51
C GLY A 231 -6.91 -5.62 1.95
N TRP A 232 -6.81 -5.84 3.26
CA TRP A 232 -5.99 -6.90 3.86
C TRP A 232 -6.66 -8.27 3.94
N ARG A 233 -7.91 -8.41 3.49
CA ARG A 233 -8.55 -9.71 3.34
C ARG A 233 -8.16 -10.33 2.01
N ARG A 234 -7.96 -11.63 1.96
CA ARG A 234 -7.67 -12.37 0.72
C ARG A 234 -8.73 -12.19 -0.36
N THR A 235 -9.97 -11.89 0.06
CA THR A 235 -11.09 -11.57 -0.83
C THR A 235 -11.04 -10.13 -1.35
N GLU A 236 -10.24 -9.26 -0.74
CA GLU A 236 -10.05 -7.86 -1.10
C GLU A 236 -8.85 -7.71 -2.04
N GLY A 237 -7.70 -7.37 -1.51
CA GLY A 237 -6.43 -7.36 -2.24
C GLY A 237 -6.27 -6.21 -3.24
N LEU A 238 -5.07 -6.13 -3.79
CA LEU A 238 -4.67 -5.04 -4.69
C LEU A 238 -5.50 -4.97 -5.99
N ARG A 239 -6.01 -6.10 -6.45
CA ARG A 239 -6.75 -6.20 -7.71
C ARG A 239 -8.18 -5.65 -7.65
N ARG A 240 -8.60 -5.17 -6.49
CA ARG A 240 -9.94 -4.62 -6.28
C ARG A 240 -9.86 -3.15 -5.89
N PRO A 241 -9.92 -2.23 -6.84
CA PRO A 241 -9.79 -0.79 -6.58
C PRO A 241 -10.81 -0.22 -5.59
N ILE A 242 -11.93 -0.92 -5.40
CA ILE A 242 -12.92 -0.54 -4.38
C ILE A 242 -12.33 -0.49 -2.96
N TYR A 243 -11.26 -1.25 -2.71
CA TYR A 243 -10.53 -1.26 -1.45
C TYR A 243 -9.27 -0.38 -1.48
N ALA A 244 -9.04 0.38 -2.54
CA ALA A 244 -7.96 1.35 -2.57
C ALA A 244 -8.20 2.48 -1.56
N GLY A 245 -7.13 3.05 -1.06
CA GLY A 245 -7.17 4.32 -0.33
C GLY A 245 -7.35 5.48 -1.29
N ARG A 246 -7.47 6.69 -0.74
CA ARG A 246 -7.64 7.92 -1.51
C ARG A 246 -6.38 8.78 -1.45
N MET A 247 -5.87 9.15 -2.59
CA MET A 247 -4.82 10.16 -2.75
C MET A 247 -5.45 11.48 -3.17
N THR A 248 -5.10 12.57 -2.48
CA THR A 248 -5.56 13.94 -2.72
C THR A 248 -4.38 14.89 -2.87
N GLY A 249 -4.66 16.14 -3.26
CA GLY A 249 -3.61 17.17 -3.41
C GLY A 249 -3.12 17.33 -4.85
N LEU A 250 -3.58 16.50 -5.78
CA LEU A 250 -3.31 16.63 -7.22
C LEU A 250 -4.08 17.82 -7.79
N ASN A 251 -3.38 18.84 -8.28
CA ASN A 251 -4.01 20.04 -8.81
C ASN A 251 -3.40 20.43 -10.16
N ASN A 252 -4.24 20.93 -11.07
CA ASN A 252 -3.81 21.43 -12.38
C ASN A 252 -3.02 20.43 -13.20
N LEU A 253 -3.44 19.17 -13.20
CA LEU A 253 -2.83 18.13 -14.01
C LEU A 253 -3.18 18.30 -15.49
N SER A 254 -2.23 18.01 -16.35
CA SER A 254 -2.43 17.99 -17.81
C SER A 254 -2.04 16.63 -18.37
N GLN A 255 -2.92 16.04 -19.16
CA GLN A 255 -2.61 14.82 -19.93
C GLN A 255 -1.67 15.10 -21.11
N GLY A 256 -1.43 16.37 -21.45
CA GLY A 256 -0.78 16.74 -22.69
C GLY A 256 -1.63 16.37 -23.91
N LEU A 257 -1.04 16.37 -25.08
CA LEU A 257 -1.72 16.06 -26.34
C LEU A 257 -1.94 14.56 -26.57
N GLY A 258 -1.44 13.69 -25.70
CA GLY A 258 -1.59 12.24 -25.81
C GLY A 258 -1.02 11.63 -27.10
N LEU A 259 -0.20 12.38 -27.86
CA LEU A 259 0.39 11.92 -29.10
C LEU A 259 1.69 11.17 -28.82
N GLU A 260 1.69 9.87 -29.09
CA GLU A 260 2.87 9.02 -29.05
C GLU A 260 3.18 8.53 -30.47
N THR A 261 4.40 8.75 -30.97
CA THR A 261 4.87 8.18 -32.23
C THR A 261 5.90 7.08 -31.95
N ARG A 262 5.57 5.86 -32.36
CA ARG A 262 6.51 4.72 -32.32
C ARG A 262 6.96 4.39 -33.74
N PRO A 263 8.07 4.95 -34.24
CA PRO A 263 8.58 4.58 -35.54
C PRO A 263 9.06 3.12 -35.52
N SER A 264 8.58 2.30 -36.43
CA SER A 264 9.04 0.93 -36.63
C SER A 264 9.56 0.75 -38.04
N THR A 265 10.70 0.08 -38.19
CA THR A 265 11.28 -0.26 -39.52
C THR A 265 11.33 -1.78 -39.60
N ILE A 266 10.70 -2.34 -40.64
CA ILE A 266 10.77 -3.76 -40.96
C ILE A 266 11.73 -3.92 -42.14
N VAL A 267 12.89 -4.55 -41.95
CA VAL A 267 13.81 -4.92 -43.00
C VAL A 267 13.62 -6.42 -43.30
N GLY A 268 13.12 -6.70 -44.48
CA GLY A 268 12.94 -8.08 -44.96
C GLY A 268 13.89 -8.38 -46.13
N TRP A 269 14.62 -9.48 -46.09
CA TRP A 269 15.41 -10.01 -47.19
C TRP A 269 14.63 -11.18 -47.81
N ARG A 270 14.41 -11.10 -49.13
CA ARG A 270 13.82 -12.20 -49.90
C ARG A 270 14.91 -12.73 -50.86
N THR A 271 15.37 -13.93 -50.65
CA THR A 271 16.19 -14.69 -51.59
C THR A 271 15.24 -15.46 -52.53
N THR A 272 15.32 -15.14 -53.80
CA THR A 272 14.65 -15.92 -54.87
C THR A 272 15.63 -17.01 -55.34
N PRO A 273 15.30 -18.28 -55.28
CA PRO A 273 16.17 -19.31 -55.87
C PRO A 273 16.24 -19.12 -57.35
N ALA A 274 17.46 -19.14 -57.90
CA ALA A 274 17.66 -19.14 -59.36
C ALA A 274 17.13 -20.45 -59.92
N ASN A 275 16.21 -20.37 -60.89
CA ASN A 275 15.80 -21.53 -61.65
C ASN A 275 16.97 -21.97 -62.55
N THR A 276 17.50 -23.17 -62.31
CA THR A 276 18.36 -23.91 -63.22
C THR A 276 17.53 -24.78 -64.14
#